data_4ac6986e4e7b37ac50b3e4417f1d8e81
#
_entry.id   4ac6986e4e7b37ac50b3e4417f1d8e81
#
_cell.length_a   1.000
_cell.length_b   1.000
_cell.length_c   1.000
_cell.angle_alpha   90.00
_cell.angle_beta   90.00
_cell.angle_gamma   90.00
#
_symmetry.space_group_name_H-M   'P 1'
#
loop_
_entity.id
_entity.type
_entity.pdbx_description
1 polymer ?
#
loop_
_entity_poly.entity_id
_entity_poly.type
_entity_poly.pdbx_seq_one_letter_code
_entity_poly.pdbx_strand_id
1 'polypeptide(L)'
;VQAQSRPEMYVVETFHSRGTRGERTDVLTVWHKETLAPIAEVIIPAKRFSGMPTNYNLQLVDSERLAVAYNFTPATSVTVVDIVDREFLAEIPIPGCSLVYPMKGRAFASMCTNGMMIGVEIAEDGTQASMSRTEVFFDANNDPLMEKAAMVDGVAYFPSFLGRVVPVDLNGSEPAVGE
;
A
#
# COMPACT_ATOMS: atom_id res chain seq x y z
N VAL A 1 6.30 -5.03 -6.44
CA VAL A 1 7.14 -3.83 -6.33
C VAL A 1 8.61 -4.22 -6.34
N GLN A 2 9.48 -3.34 -6.80
CA GLN A 2 10.93 -3.58 -6.86
C GLN A 2 11.65 -2.61 -5.92
N ALA A 3 12.60 -3.12 -5.14
CA ALA A 3 13.52 -2.27 -4.39
C ALA A 3 14.49 -1.55 -5.34
N GLN A 4 14.89 -0.32 -5.03
CA GLN A 4 15.90 0.41 -5.77
C GLN A 4 17.31 0.17 -5.18
N SER A 5 17.39 -0.05 -3.87
CA SER A 5 18.63 -0.22 -3.12
C SER A 5 19.15 -1.66 -3.11
N ARG A 6 18.37 -2.65 -3.54
CA ARG A 6 18.66 -4.10 -3.46
C ARG A 6 18.25 -4.83 -4.73
N PRO A 7 18.91 -5.97 -5.06
CA PRO A 7 18.54 -6.81 -6.21
C PRO A 7 17.29 -7.66 -5.94
N GLU A 8 16.30 -7.11 -5.24
CA GLU A 8 15.10 -7.82 -4.80
C GLU A 8 13.83 -7.17 -5.35
N MET A 9 12.84 -8.00 -5.65
CA MET A 9 11.46 -7.60 -5.90
C MET A 9 10.52 -8.40 -5.01
N TYR A 10 9.39 -7.78 -4.68
CA TYR A 10 8.43 -8.30 -3.73
C TYR A 10 7.07 -8.46 -4.39
N VAL A 11 6.44 -9.61 -4.15
CA VAL A 11 5.13 -9.96 -4.68
C VAL A 11 4.28 -10.53 -3.56
N VAL A 12 3.04 -10.05 -3.43
CA VAL A 12 2.08 -10.66 -2.52
C VAL A 12 1.27 -11.69 -3.29
N GLU A 13 1.34 -12.94 -2.87
CA GLU A 13 0.76 -14.10 -3.54
C GLU A 13 -0.25 -14.83 -2.66
N THR A 14 -1.16 -15.54 -3.30
CA THR A 14 -2.15 -16.39 -2.63
C THR A 14 -2.07 -17.80 -3.18
N PHE A 15 -1.92 -18.76 -2.29
CA PHE A 15 -1.94 -20.17 -2.60
C PHE A 15 -3.14 -20.85 -1.95
N HIS A 16 -3.68 -21.86 -2.63
CA HIS A 16 -4.72 -22.73 -2.08
C HIS A 16 -4.24 -24.17 -2.13
N SER A 17 -4.52 -24.93 -1.06
CA SER A 17 -4.01 -26.30 -0.91
C SER A 17 -4.48 -27.29 -2.00
N ARG A 18 -5.52 -26.93 -2.77
CA ARG A 18 -6.08 -27.74 -3.88
C ARG A 18 -6.26 -26.91 -5.16
N GLY A 19 -5.22 -26.18 -5.54
CA GLY A 19 -5.23 -25.35 -6.75
C GLY A 19 -6.04 -24.06 -6.55
N THR A 20 -7.32 -24.04 -6.91
CA THR A 20 -8.19 -22.86 -6.81
C THR A 20 -9.08 -22.83 -5.57
N ARG A 21 -8.95 -23.81 -4.68
CA ARG A 21 -9.78 -23.99 -3.47
C ARG A 21 -9.03 -24.72 -2.36
N GLY A 22 -9.64 -24.79 -1.18
CA GLY A 22 -9.06 -25.40 0.01
C GLY A 22 -8.53 -24.33 0.96
N GLU A 23 -7.59 -24.70 1.81
CA GLU A 23 -6.96 -23.78 2.74
C GLU A 23 -6.17 -22.71 1.98
N ARG A 24 -6.36 -21.45 2.37
CA ARG A 24 -5.72 -20.28 1.76
C ARG A 24 -4.49 -19.88 2.57
N THR A 25 -3.38 -19.66 1.90
CA THR A 25 -2.15 -19.10 2.46
C THR A 25 -1.77 -17.88 1.63
N ASP A 26 -1.63 -16.73 2.28
CA ASP A 26 -1.08 -15.53 1.64
C ASP A 26 0.36 -15.35 2.10
N VAL A 27 1.23 -14.99 1.17
CA VAL A 27 2.66 -14.75 1.43
C VAL A 27 3.14 -13.49 0.74
N LEU A 28 4.13 -12.85 1.32
CA LEU A 28 5.01 -11.92 0.61
C LEU A 28 6.23 -12.72 0.15
N THR A 29 6.35 -12.92 -1.15
CA THR A 29 7.51 -13.61 -1.75
C THR A 29 8.58 -12.60 -2.13
N VAL A 30 9.81 -12.88 -1.76
CA VAL A 30 11.01 -12.14 -2.15
C VAL A 30 11.66 -12.84 -3.32
N TRP A 31 11.84 -12.13 -4.43
CA TRP A 31 12.44 -12.63 -5.65
C TRP A 31 13.72 -11.90 -5.99
N HIS A 32 14.69 -12.60 -6.54
CA HIS A 32 15.88 -11.96 -7.11
C HIS A 32 15.53 -11.34 -8.46
N LYS A 33 15.84 -10.05 -8.67
CA LYS A 33 15.45 -9.31 -9.88
C LYS A 33 15.98 -9.88 -11.20
N GLU A 34 17.23 -10.35 -11.20
CA GLU A 34 17.89 -10.81 -12.41
C GLU A 34 17.60 -12.27 -12.74
N THR A 35 17.68 -13.13 -11.72
CA THR A 35 17.52 -14.57 -11.91
C THR A 35 16.07 -15.04 -11.86
N LEU A 36 15.17 -14.20 -11.34
CA LEU A 36 13.77 -14.51 -11.06
C LEU A 36 13.60 -15.75 -10.17
N ALA A 37 14.60 -16.03 -9.35
CA ALA A 37 14.53 -17.11 -8.37
C ALA A 37 13.87 -16.61 -7.08
N PRO A 38 13.00 -17.39 -6.43
CA PRO A 38 12.49 -17.05 -5.11
C PRO A 38 13.63 -17.16 -4.08
N ILE A 39 13.74 -16.16 -3.20
CA ILE A 39 14.76 -16.08 -2.15
C ILE A 39 14.15 -16.48 -0.81
N ALA A 40 12.95 -15.97 -0.52
CA ALA A 40 12.27 -16.18 0.75
C ALA A 40 10.77 -15.94 0.60
N GLU A 41 10.01 -16.42 1.61
CA GLU A 41 8.60 -16.14 1.78
C GLU A 41 8.33 -15.70 3.21
N VAL A 42 7.45 -14.71 3.39
CA VAL A 42 6.92 -14.30 4.68
C VAL A 42 5.42 -14.58 4.66
N ILE A 43 4.96 -15.45 5.56
CA ILE A 43 3.52 -15.74 5.70
C ILE A 43 2.83 -14.51 6.29
N ILE A 44 1.76 -14.08 5.65
CA ILE A 44 0.96 -12.92 6.05
C ILE A 44 -0.50 -13.32 6.26
N PRO A 45 -1.31 -12.48 6.94
CA PRO A 45 -2.74 -12.75 7.07
C PRO A 45 -3.43 -12.95 5.72
N ALA A 46 -4.30 -13.96 5.62
CA ALA A 46 -4.99 -14.36 4.38
C ALA A 46 -6.12 -13.38 4.00
N LYS A 47 -5.76 -12.11 3.77
CA LYS A 47 -6.69 -10.97 3.59
C LYS A 47 -6.36 -10.10 2.38
N ARG A 48 -5.25 -10.35 1.69
CA ARG A 48 -4.79 -9.48 0.62
C ARG A 48 -5.86 -9.25 -0.45
N PHE A 49 -5.86 -8.06 -1.04
CA PHE A 49 -6.65 -7.78 -2.22
C PHE A 49 -6.04 -8.49 -3.46
N SER A 50 -6.87 -9.24 -4.16
CA SER A 50 -6.43 -10.01 -5.35
C SER A 50 -7.29 -9.77 -6.60
N GLY A 51 -8.26 -8.85 -6.53
CA GLY A 51 -9.23 -8.66 -7.60
C GLY A 51 -8.68 -7.95 -8.83
N MET A 52 -7.91 -6.89 -8.66
CA MET A 52 -7.35 -6.09 -9.75
C MET A 52 -5.90 -5.75 -9.48
N PRO A 53 -4.97 -6.04 -10.41
CA PRO A 53 -3.58 -5.66 -10.26
C PRO A 53 -3.45 -4.14 -10.38
N THR A 54 -3.01 -3.50 -9.31
CA THR A 54 -2.61 -2.09 -9.31
C THR A 54 -1.31 -1.93 -8.53
N ASN A 55 -0.51 -0.97 -8.94
CA ASN A 55 0.78 -0.71 -8.29
C ASN A 55 0.64 -0.36 -6.80
N TYR A 56 -0.49 0.21 -6.42
CA TYR A 56 -0.75 0.66 -5.05
C TYR A 56 -1.38 -0.40 -4.14
N ASN A 57 -1.41 -1.67 -4.56
CA ASN A 57 -1.71 -2.80 -3.68
C ASN A 57 -0.52 -3.19 -2.79
N LEU A 58 0.71 -2.86 -3.20
CA LEU A 58 1.94 -3.17 -2.48
C LEU A 58 2.97 -2.07 -2.74
N GLN A 59 3.47 -1.46 -1.69
CA GLN A 59 4.50 -0.41 -1.76
C GLN A 59 5.60 -0.66 -0.73
N LEU A 60 6.76 -0.02 -0.95
CA LEU A 60 7.85 0.02 0.01
C LEU A 60 7.91 1.41 0.65
N VAL A 61 8.13 1.43 1.97
CA VAL A 61 8.29 2.65 2.77
C VAL A 61 9.50 2.50 3.70
N ASP A 62 9.82 3.54 4.48
CA ASP A 62 10.95 3.52 5.43
C ASP A 62 12.29 3.18 4.74
N SER A 63 12.64 3.94 3.70
CA SER A 63 13.85 3.68 2.91
C SER A 63 13.95 2.21 2.45
N GLU A 64 12.81 1.66 2.03
CA GLU A 64 12.65 0.27 1.57
C GLU A 64 12.87 -0.79 2.66
N ARG A 65 12.72 -0.44 3.95
CA ARG A 65 12.76 -1.43 5.03
C ARG A 65 11.43 -2.16 5.18
N LEU A 66 10.31 -1.47 4.98
CA LEU A 66 8.99 -2.02 5.16
C LEU A 66 8.26 -2.20 3.82
N ALA A 67 7.62 -3.34 3.65
CA ALA A 67 6.58 -3.54 2.65
C ALA A 67 5.20 -3.35 3.30
N VAL A 68 4.33 -2.57 2.64
CA VAL A 68 2.95 -2.32 3.06
C VAL A 68 2.00 -2.84 1.98
N ALA A 69 1.15 -3.79 2.34
CA ALA A 69 0.25 -4.48 1.42
C ALA A 69 -1.22 -4.25 1.78
N TYR A 70 -2.01 -3.82 0.81
CA TYR A 70 -3.43 -3.57 0.98
C TYR A 70 -4.25 -4.86 1.09
N ASN A 71 -5.13 -4.92 2.08
CA ASN A 71 -6.08 -5.99 2.33
C ASN A 71 -7.51 -5.50 2.13
N PHE A 72 -8.37 -6.37 1.63
CA PHE A 72 -9.76 -6.04 1.35
C PHE A 72 -10.78 -6.77 2.24
N THR A 73 -10.50 -8.00 2.61
CA THR A 73 -11.45 -8.86 3.34
C THR A 73 -10.93 -9.28 4.70
N PRO A 74 -11.79 -9.39 5.72
CA PRO A 74 -13.22 -9.03 5.76
C PRO A 74 -13.48 -7.53 5.88
N ALA A 75 -12.46 -6.75 6.20
CA ALA A 75 -12.44 -5.30 6.26
C ALA A 75 -11.12 -4.78 5.69
N THR A 76 -11.11 -3.52 5.23
CA THR A 76 -9.92 -2.92 4.66
C THR A 76 -8.87 -2.64 5.71
N SER A 77 -7.65 -3.09 5.44
CA SER A 77 -6.48 -2.94 6.30
C SER A 77 -5.19 -2.94 5.48
N VAL A 78 -4.08 -2.72 6.12
CA VAL A 78 -2.74 -2.80 5.54
C VAL A 78 -1.89 -3.76 6.35
N THR A 79 -1.32 -4.75 5.68
CA THR A 79 -0.31 -5.64 6.25
C THR A 79 1.04 -4.96 6.18
N VAL A 80 1.77 -4.94 7.29
CA VAL A 80 3.13 -4.40 7.41
C VAL A 80 4.11 -5.55 7.59
N VAL A 81 5.11 -5.61 6.73
CA VAL A 81 6.19 -6.63 6.75
C VAL A 81 7.54 -5.94 6.78
N ASP A 82 8.40 -6.30 7.72
CA ASP A 82 9.82 -5.98 7.66
C ASP A 82 10.49 -6.91 6.66
N ILE A 83 10.94 -6.35 5.54
CA ILE A 83 11.54 -7.14 4.46
C ILE A 83 13.04 -7.36 4.64
N VAL A 84 13.67 -6.67 5.58
CA VAL A 84 15.07 -6.91 5.97
C VAL A 84 15.14 -8.11 6.90
N ASP A 85 14.33 -8.11 7.95
CA ASP A 85 14.26 -9.19 8.92
C ASP A 85 13.33 -10.34 8.47
N ARG A 86 12.56 -10.11 7.37
CA ARG A 86 11.62 -11.07 6.76
C ARG A 86 10.55 -11.54 7.73
N GLU A 87 9.94 -10.57 8.40
CA GLU A 87 8.97 -10.80 9.45
C GLU A 87 7.67 -10.01 9.21
N PHE A 88 6.51 -10.68 9.41
CA PHE A 88 5.23 -10.00 9.53
C PHE A 88 5.21 -9.24 10.86
N LEU A 89 4.99 -7.92 10.81
CA LEU A 89 4.96 -7.09 12.02
C LEU A 89 3.53 -6.91 12.52
N ALA A 90 2.66 -6.31 11.71
CA ALA A 90 1.32 -5.95 12.15
C ALA A 90 0.33 -5.81 10.99
N GLU A 91 -0.94 -5.71 11.35
CA GLU A 91 -2.03 -5.31 10.47
C GLU A 91 -2.65 -4.00 10.99
N ILE A 92 -2.72 -2.98 10.14
CA ILE A 92 -3.28 -1.66 10.45
C ILE A 92 -4.65 -1.52 9.79
N PRO A 93 -5.75 -1.41 10.56
CA PRO A 93 -7.08 -1.17 10.00
C PRO A 93 -7.18 0.21 9.34
N ILE A 94 -7.76 0.28 8.13
CA ILE A 94 -8.04 1.52 7.40
C ILE A 94 -9.50 1.53 6.89
N PRO A 95 -10.51 1.45 7.78
CA PRO A 95 -11.90 1.26 7.37
C PRO A 95 -12.38 2.38 6.44
N GLY A 96 -12.97 1.98 5.30
CA GLY A 96 -13.47 2.90 4.27
C GLY A 96 -12.40 3.53 3.38
N CYS A 97 -11.13 3.17 3.56
CA CYS A 97 -10.03 3.61 2.72
C CYS A 97 -9.40 2.42 1.97
N SER A 98 -8.64 2.71 0.93
CA SER A 98 -8.08 1.70 0.05
C SER A 98 -6.73 2.11 -0.51
N LEU A 99 -5.95 1.08 -0.88
CA LEU A 99 -4.63 1.19 -1.49
C LEU A 99 -3.60 1.86 -0.58
N VAL A 100 -2.35 1.79 -0.98
CA VAL A 100 -1.23 2.34 -0.21
C VAL A 100 -0.36 3.21 -1.11
N TYR A 101 -0.23 4.48 -0.77
CA TYR A 101 0.64 5.45 -1.45
C TYR A 101 1.81 5.75 -0.51
N PRO A 102 3.06 5.53 -0.93
CA PRO A 102 4.20 5.71 -0.04
C PRO A 102 4.35 7.18 0.34
N MET A 103 4.53 7.42 1.63
CA MET A 103 4.90 8.71 2.20
C MET A 103 6.36 8.69 2.63
N LYS A 104 6.92 9.86 2.91
CA LYS A 104 8.28 9.96 3.43
C LYS A 104 8.39 9.30 4.81
N GLY A 105 9.47 8.52 5.00
CA GLY A 105 9.74 7.82 6.28
C GLY A 105 8.91 6.55 6.44
N ARG A 106 8.53 6.26 7.66
CA ARG A 106 7.73 5.07 8.03
C ARG A 106 6.25 5.38 7.94
N ALA A 107 5.76 5.74 6.75
CA ALA A 107 4.39 6.20 6.59
C ALA A 107 3.82 5.86 5.20
N PHE A 108 2.50 5.74 5.13
CA PHE A 108 1.75 5.62 3.89
C PHE A 108 0.46 6.44 3.96
N ALA A 109 -0.06 6.78 2.79
CA ALA A 109 -1.39 7.35 2.66
C ALA A 109 -2.36 6.36 2.03
N SER A 110 -3.67 6.52 2.29
CA SER A 110 -4.75 5.75 1.66
C SER A 110 -5.92 6.64 1.28
N MET A 111 -6.50 6.40 0.11
CA MET A 111 -7.65 7.15 -0.39
C MET A 111 -8.94 6.60 0.20
N CYS A 112 -9.84 7.46 0.64
CA CYS A 112 -11.08 7.06 1.31
C CYS A 112 -12.31 7.37 0.47
N THR A 113 -13.36 6.54 0.63
CA THR A 113 -14.61 6.66 -0.13
C THR A 113 -15.41 7.93 0.16
N ASN A 114 -15.09 8.63 1.26
CA ASN A 114 -15.72 9.89 1.65
C ASN A 114 -15.05 11.15 1.05
N GLY A 115 -14.15 10.97 0.09
CA GLY A 115 -13.47 12.08 -0.58
C GLY A 115 -12.26 12.66 0.15
N MET A 116 -11.79 11.98 1.18
CA MET A 116 -10.60 12.32 1.97
C MET A 116 -9.43 11.37 1.65
N MET A 117 -8.26 11.71 2.15
CA MET A 117 -7.11 10.82 2.25
C MET A 117 -6.64 10.75 3.70
N ILE A 118 -6.27 9.57 4.16
CA ILE A 118 -5.58 9.40 5.45
C ILE A 118 -4.08 9.27 5.23
N GLY A 119 -3.29 9.80 6.17
CA GLY A 119 -1.87 9.49 6.35
C GLY A 119 -1.70 8.65 7.61
N VAL A 120 -0.94 7.58 7.53
CA VAL A 120 -0.68 6.66 8.64
C VAL A 120 0.81 6.55 8.87
N GLU A 121 1.26 6.91 10.06
CA GLU A 121 2.61 6.68 10.53
C GLU A 121 2.70 5.31 11.20
N ILE A 122 3.77 4.56 10.91
CA ILE A 122 4.00 3.21 11.38
C ILE A 122 5.05 3.24 12.50
N ALA A 123 4.70 2.68 13.67
CA ALA A 123 5.60 2.52 14.79
C ALA A 123 6.71 1.47 14.51
N GLU A 124 7.68 1.35 15.40
CA GLU A 124 8.80 0.40 15.23
C GLU A 124 8.32 -1.05 15.19
N ASP A 125 7.28 -1.39 15.94
CA ASP A 125 6.67 -2.72 15.97
C ASP A 125 5.70 -3.00 14.80
N GLY A 126 5.58 -2.07 13.86
CA GLY A 126 4.68 -2.17 12.69
C GLY A 126 3.26 -1.72 12.95
N THR A 127 2.87 -1.39 14.18
CA THR A 127 1.53 -0.89 14.51
C THR A 127 1.36 0.57 14.08
N GLN A 128 0.12 1.05 14.11
CA GLN A 128 -0.16 2.47 13.86
C GLN A 128 0.35 3.35 14.99
N ALA A 129 1.29 4.24 14.70
CA ALA A 129 1.76 5.26 15.64
C ALA A 129 0.81 6.47 15.67
N SER A 130 0.44 6.98 14.50
CA SER A 130 -0.47 8.11 14.34
C SER A 130 -1.32 7.97 13.08
N MET A 131 -2.41 8.75 12.99
CA MET A 131 -3.23 8.85 11.79
C MET A 131 -3.72 10.29 11.61
N SER A 132 -3.44 10.86 10.44
CA SER A 132 -3.96 12.17 10.00
C SER A 132 -5.05 12.00 8.94
N ARG A 133 -5.76 13.09 8.64
CA ARG A 133 -6.78 13.13 7.58
C ARG A 133 -6.74 14.47 6.88
N THR A 134 -6.91 14.45 5.57
CA THR A 134 -7.16 15.68 4.80
C THR A 134 -8.60 16.16 5.01
N GLU A 135 -8.89 17.38 4.61
CA GLU A 135 -10.26 17.78 4.30
C GLU A 135 -10.76 17.01 3.08
N VAL A 136 -12.08 17.06 2.83
CA VAL A 136 -12.68 16.50 1.60
C VAL A 136 -12.20 17.29 0.39
N PHE A 137 -11.55 16.65 -0.56
CA PHE A 137 -10.95 17.32 -1.74
C PHE A 137 -11.44 16.75 -3.09
N PHE A 138 -12.18 15.65 -3.06
CA PHE A 138 -12.81 15.12 -4.28
C PHE A 138 -14.19 14.54 -3.98
N ASP A 139 -15.02 14.47 -5.02
CA ASP A 139 -16.34 13.85 -4.96
C ASP A 139 -16.29 12.45 -5.56
N ALA A 140 -16.34 11.44 -4.69
CA ALA A 140 -16.23 10.04 -5.09
C ALA A 140 -17.41 9.57 -5.98
N ASN A 141 -18.53 10.27 -5.99
CA ASN A 141 -19.71 9.90 -6.77
C ASN A 141 -19.80 10.60 -8.14
N ASN A 142 -19.40 11.88 -8.21
CA ASN A 142 -19.57 12.69 -9.42
C ASN A 142 -18.25 12.90 -10.17
N ASP A 143 -17.12 13.03 -9.45
CA ASP A 143 -15.79 13.22 -10.03
C ASP A 143 -14.73 12.43 -9.26
N PRO A 144 -14.82 11.09 -9.26
CA PRO A 144 -13.86 10.23 -8.56
C PRO A 144 -12.45 10.40 -9.10
N LEU A 145 -11.48 10.27 -8.21
CA LEU A 145 -10.07 10.20 -8.59
C LEU A 145 -9.71 8.78 -9.08
N MET A 146 -8.88 8.71 -10.11
CA MET A 146 -8.29 7.45 -10.55
C MET A 146 -7.22 7.00 -9.54
N GLU A 147 -7.21 5.72 -9.22
CA GLU A 147 -6.28 5.15 -8.25
C GLU A 147 -4.80 5.17 -8.69
N LYS A 148 -4.56 5.31 -9.98
CA LYS A 148 -3.21 5.32 -10.59
C LYS A 148 -2.65 6.73 -10.64
N ALA A 149 -2.15 7.20 -9.51
CA ALA A 149 -1.42 8.47 -9.47
C ALA A 149 -0.08 8.38 -10.20
N ALA A 150 0.33 9.49 -10.80
CA ALA A 150 1.72 9.68 -11.21
C ALA A 150 2.50 10.26 -10.02
N MET A 151 3.55 9.56 -9.60
CA MET A 151 4.43 10.02 -8.51
C MET A 151 5.61 10.80 -9.09
N VAL A 152 5.75 12.07 -8.67
CA VAL A 152 6.89 12.92 -9.06
C VAL A 152 7.39 13.63 -7.82
N ASP A 153 8.64 13.39 -7.44
CA ASP A 153 9.31 14.02 -6.29
C ASP A 153 8.49 13.98 -4.98
N GLY A 154 7.83 12.86 -4.74
CA GLY A 154 6.99 12.65 -3.55
C GLY A 154 5.61 13.31 -3.60
N VAL A 155 5.24 13.90 -4.74
CA VAL A 155 3.88 14.40 -4.99
C VAL A 155 3.12 13.40 -5.85
N ALA A 156 1.94 13.00 -5.39
CA ALA A 156 1.03 12.12 -6.12
C ALA A 156 0.03 12.97 -6.93
N TYR A 157 0.07 12.84 -8.26
CA TYR A 157 -0.84 13.52 -9.17
C TYR A 157 -1.98 12.58 -9.57
N PHE A 158 -3.18 12.84 -9.06
CA PHE A 158 -4.36 12.02 -9.31
C PHE A 158 -5.22 12.63 -10.42
N PRO A 159 -5.39 11.96 -11.57
CA PRO A 159 -6.39 12.38 -12.54
C PRO A 159 -7.80 12.07 -12.02
N SER A 160 -8.74 13.00 -12.21
CA SER A 160 -10.15 12.80 -11.92
C SER A 160 -10.91 12.33 -13.16
N PHE A 161 -12.11 11.79 -12.95
CA PHE A 161 -12.98 11.34 -14.04
C PHE A 161 -13.38 12.47 -15.00
N LEU A 162 -13.56 13.69 -14.50
CA LEU A 162 -13.88 14.87 -15.31
C LEU A 162 -12.64 15.60 -15.87
N GLY A 163 -11.44 15.02 -15.74
CA GLY A 163 -10.23 15.54 -16.39
C GLY A 163 -9.44 16.57 -15.58
N ARG A 164 -9.70 16.74 -14.29
CA ARG A 164 -8.83 17.50 -13.39
C ARG A 164 -7.62 16.66 -13.00
N VAL A 165 -6.55 17.30 -12.60
CA VAL A 165 -5.40 16.64 -11.96
C VAL A 165 -5.24 17.24 -10.57
N VAL A 166 -5.33 16.41 -9.54
CA VAL A 166 -5.24 16.82 -8.15
C VAL A 166 -3.90 16.39 -7.57
N PRO A 167 -3.01 17.33 -7.24
CA PRO A 167 -1.74 17.03 -6.60
C PRO A 167 -1.94 16.81 -5.10
N VAL A 168 -1.28 15.79 -4.55
CA VAL A 168 -1.19 15.56 -3.11
C VAL A 168 0.27 15.37 -2.74
N ASP A 169 0.81 16.28 -1.95
CA ASP A 169 2.18 16.18 -1.43
C ASP A 169 2.24 15.13 -0.31
N LEU A 170 3.09 14.12 -0.50
CA LEU A 170 3.33 13.02 0.43
C LEU A 170 4.72 13.08 1.09
N ASN A 171 5.45 14.20 0.95
CA ASN A 171 6.75 14.42 1.55
C ASN A 171 6.69 14.84 3.03
N GLY A 172 5.53 15.29 3.49
CA GLY A 172 5.31 15.71 4.87
C GLY A 172 4.99 14.55 5.82
N SER A 173 4.69 14.88 7.08
CA SER A 173 4.13 13.95 8.07
C SER A 173 2.66 13.61 7.80
N GLU A 174 1.99 14.44 7.02
CA GLU A 174 0.58 14.31 6.64
C GLU A 174 0.41 14.56 5.14
N PRO A 175 -0.58 13.93 4.49
CA PRO A 175 -0.91 14.24 3.09
C PRO A 175 -1.40 15.69 2.99
N ALA A 176 -0.84 16.47 2.06
CA ALA A 176 -1.24 17.86 1.83
C ALA A 176 -1.76 18.02 0.40
N VAL A 177 -3.04 18.38 0.28
CA VAL A 177 -3.69 18.59 -1.02
C VAL A 177 -3.25 19.94 -1.58
N GLY A 178 -2.72 19.94 -2.80
CA GLY A 178 -2.37 21.14 -3.54
C GLY A 178 -3.54 21.71 -4.34
N GLU A 179 -3.34 22.92 -4.87
CA GLU A 179 -4.29 23.59 -5.76
C GLU A 179 -4.19 23.12 -7.21
#